data_15bab5a0a200fcfe194ed2a407f97936
#
_entry.id   15bab5a0a200fcfe194ed2a407f97936
#
_cell.length_a   1.000
_cell.length_b   1.000
_cell.length_c   1.000
_cell.angle_alpha   90.00
_cell.angle_beta   90.00
_cell.angle_gamma   90.00
#
_symmetry.space_group_name_H-M   'P 1'
#
loop_
_entity.id
_entity.type
_entity.pdbx_description
1 polymer ?
#
loop_
_entity_poly.entity_id
_entity_poly.type
_entity_poly.pdbx_seq_one_letter_code
_entity_poly.pdbx_strand_id
1 'polypeptide(L)'
;KEALKPLGTVWFGKIAMQPGKPQGFGVVGEDETPIITLPGNPVSSYISFENFVRPAIRLMRGLPDLLRPERTVVCTAALTSPAGKRQFARARFLPNGDVVPTGTGQGSHVMGGLAEAEALIVIPEDVTVVPAGGPVSIIDLRIP
;
A
#
# COMPACT_ATOMS: atom_id res chain seq x y z
N LYS A 1 8.66 18.73 -6.82
CA LYS A 1 9.48 18.23 -7.95
C LYS A 1 10.59 19.20 -8.28
N GLU A 2 10.27 20.43 -8.58
CA GLU A 2 11.26 21.44 -9.04
C GLU A 2 12.35 21.70 -8.00
N ALA A 3 12.00 21.73 -6.71
CA ALA A 3 12.95 21.94 -5.62
C ALA A 3 13.97 20.80 -5.45
N LEU A 4 13.66 19.58 -5.86
CA LEU A 4 14.55 18.42 -5.69
C LEU A 4 15.43 18.15 -6.92
N LYS A 5 15.06 18.66 -8.09
CA LYS A 5 15.86 18.47 -9.32
C LYS A 5 17.32 18.94 -9.22
N PRO A 6 17.61 20.12 -8.64
CA PRO A 6 18.99 20.57 -8.52
C PRO A 6 19.77 19.89 -7.40
N LEU A 7 19.12 19.13 -6.51
CA LEU A 7 19.73 18.56 -5.32
C LEU A 7 20.23 17.12 -5.51
N GLY A 8 19.83 16.46 -6.60
CA GLY A 8 20.24 15.09 -6.84
C GLY A 8 19.44 14.40 -7.94
N THR A 9 19.53 13.08 -8.00
CA THR A 9 18.81 12.26 -8.99
C THR A 9 17.52 11.73 -8.37
N VAL A 10 16.40 12.42 -8.60
CA VAL A 10 15.07 12.02 -8.06
C VAL A 10 14.10 11.76 -9.20
N TRP A 11 13.67 10.51 -9.31
CA TRP A 11 12.62 10.12 -10.23
C TRP A 11 11.24 10.45 -9.66
N PHE A 12 10.32 10.88 -10.53
CA PHE A 12 8.91 11.08 -10.23
C PHE A 12 8.05 10.48 -11.32
N GLY A 13 7.11 9.64 -10.94
CA GLY A 13 6.26 8.97 -11.91
C GLY A 13 4.94 8.49 -11.36
N LYS A 14 4.21 7.81 -12.24
CA LYS A 14 2.95 7.12 -11.92
C LYS A 14 3.20 5.63 -12.02
N ILE A 15 2.84 4.91 -10.98
CA ILE A 15 2.93 3.45 -10.94
C ILE A 15 1.54 2.81 -11.03
N ALA A 16 1.47 1.55 -11.43
CA ALA A 16 0.24 0.77 -11.60
C ALA A 16 -0.29 0.27 -10.25
N MET A 17 -0.63 1.20 -9.36
CA MET A 17 -1.08 0.91 -8.01
C MET A 17 -2.25 1.81 -7.60
N GLN A 18 -3.13 1.32 -6.70
CA GLN A 18 -4.25 2.07 -6.13
C GLN A 18 -4.53 1.65 -4.68
N PRO A 19 -4.62 2.63 -3.73
CA PRO A 19 -4.20 4.03 -3.86
C PRO A 19 -2.68 4.17 -3.95
N GLY A 20 -2.17 5.39 -4.22
CA GLY A 20 -0.72 5.67 -4.20
C GLY A 20 -0.06 5.74 -5.59
N LYS A 21 -0.83 6.03 -6.65
CA LYS A 21 -0.33 6.10 -8.02
C LYS A 21 0.90 7.03 -8.22
N PRO A 22 0.95 8.29 -7.70
CA PRO A 22 2.13 9.13 -7.83
C PRO A 22 3.18 8.73 -6.79
N GLN A 23 4.40 8.48 -7.26
CA GLN A 23 5.55 8.13 -6.43
C GLN A 23 6.78 8.92 -6.85
N GLY A 24 7.76 9.03 -5.98
CA GLY A 24 9.08 9.54 -6.31
C GLY A 24 10.12 8.97 -5.36
N PHE A 25 11.29 8.67 -5.90
CA PHE A 25 12.42 8.19 -5.14
C PHE A 25 13.73 8.55 -5.82
N GLY A 26 14.81 8.57 -5.07
CA GLY A 26 16.13 8.84 -5.57
C GLY A 26 17.11 9.14 -4.45
N VAL A 27 18.14 9.89 -4.79
CA VAL A 27 19.16 10.36 -3.85
C VAL A 27 19.35 11.87 -3.98
N VAL A 28 19.72 12.51 -2.87
CA VAL A 28 20.00 13.95 -2.80
C VAL A 28 21.28 14.20 -2.00
N GLY A 29 21.94 15.33 -2.32
CA GLY A 29 23.18 15.72 -1.68
C GLY A 29 24.40 14.96 -2.20
N GLU A 30 25.59 15.42 -1.78
CA GLU A 30 26.88 14.81 -2.15
C GLU A 30 27.07 13.43 -1.49
N ASP A 31 26.41 13.20 -0.38
CA ASP A 31 26.40 11.94 0.38
C ASP A 31 25.37 10.92 -0.13
N GLU A 32 24.68 11.23 -1.24
CA GLU A 32 23.67 10.38 -1.86
C GLU A 32 22.56 9.93 -0.89
N THR A 33 22.14 10.83 0.01
CA THR A 33 21.08 10.52 0.97
C THR A 33 19.80 10.04 0.26
N PRO A 34 19.27 8.84 0.58
CA PRO A 34 18.03 8.34 -0.03
C PRO A 34 16.81 9.20 0.29
N ILE A 35 16.01 9.49 -0.72
CA ILE A 35 14.74 10.22 -0.57
C ILE A 35 13.60 9.45 -1.20
N ILE A 36 12.50 9.32 -0.48
CA ILE A 36 11.23 8.77 -0.97
C ILE A 36 10.15 9.80 -0.73
N THR A 37 9.42 10.17 -1.79
CA THR A 37 8.31 11.11 -1.68
C THR A 37 7.00 10.33 -1.62
N LEU A 38 6.14 10.69 -0.68
CA LEU A 38 4.84 10.07 -0.51
C LEU A 38 3.73 10.95 -1.11
N PRO A 39 2.62 10.34 -1.58
CA PRO A 39 1.43 11.10 -1.99
C PRO A 39 0.89 11.97 -0.86
N GLY A 40 0.31 13.14 -1.18
CA GLY A 40 -0.28 14.03 -0.16
C GLY A 40 -1.57 13.51 0.49
N ASN A 41 -2.22 12.51 -0.11
CA ASN A 41 -3.39 11.88 0.49
C ASN A 41 -2.98 10.90 1.60
N PRO A 42 -3.53 10.98 2.83
CA PRO A 42 -3.08 10.19 3.98
C PRO A 42 -3.14 8.67 3.77
N VAL A 43 -4.23 8.17 3.16
CA VAL A 43 -4.37 6.74 2.87
C VAL A 43 -3.32 6.29 1.85
N SER A 44 -3.12 7.08 0.80
CA SER A 44 -2.09 6.81 -0.21
C SER A 44 -0.69 6.84 0.39
N SER A 45 -0.41 7.80 1.27
CA SER A 45 0.86 7.90 1.99
C SER A 45 1.13 6.68 2.85
N TYR A 46 0.13 6.26 3.63
CA TYR A 46 0.25 5.08 4.50
C TYR A 46 0.53 3.81 3.70
N ILE A 47 -0.23 3.56 2.62
CA ILE A 47 -0.04 2.39 1.78
C ILE A 47 1.31 2.44 1.03
N SER A 48 1.74 3.64 0.58
CA SER A 48 3.07 3.80 0.01
C SER A 48 4.18 3.62 1.04
N PHE A 49 3.98 4.06 2.28
CA PHE A 49 4.91 3.80 3.38
C PHE A 49 5.08 2.28 3.60
N GLU A 50 4.00 1.53 3.74
CA GLU A 50 4.06 0.08 3.97
C GLU A 50 4.75 -0.67 2.83
N ASN A 51 4.54 -0.25 1.58
CA ASN A 51 5.08 -0.96 0.42
C ASN A 51 6.49 -0.53 0.01
N PHE A 52 6.93 0.68 0.33
CA PHE A 52 8.23 1.21 -0.14
C PHE A 52 9.13 1.71 0.99
N VAL A 53 8.62 2.57 1.88
CA VAL A 53 9.46 3.20 2.90
C VAL A 53 9.84 2.20 3.99
N ARG A 54 8.87 1.44 4.50
CA ARG A 54 9.11 0.42 5.52
C ARG A 54 10.15 -0.62 5.05
N PRO A 55 10.02 -1.24 3.86
CA PRO A 55 11.05 -2.15 3.35
C PRO A 55 12.43 -1.50 3.20
N ALA A 56 12.49 -0.26 2.71
CA ALA A 56 13.75 0.46 2.60
C ALA A 56 14.42 0.68 3.96
N ILE A 57 13.68 1.12 4.97
CA ILE A 57 14.18 1.27 6.35
C ILE A 57 14.66 -0.07 6.91
N ARG A 58 13.92 -1.15 6.70
CA ARG A 58 14.32 -2.49 7.16
C ARG A 58 15.59 -2.97 6.49
N LEU A 59 15.72 -2.73 5.18
CA LEU A 59 16.95 -3.03 4.43
C LEU A 59 18.14 -2.25 4.97
N MET A 60 18.00 -0.93 5.18
CA MET A 60 19.06 -0.08 5.74
C MET A 60 19.48 -0.51 7.15
N ARG A 61 18.59 -1.15 7.90
CA ARG A 61 18.86 -1.72 9.23
C ARG A 61 19.43 -3.14 9.19
N GLY A 62 19.60 -3.73 8.00
CA GLY A 62 20.10 -5.10 7.85
C GLY A 62 19.12 -6.19 8.33
N LEU A 63 17.80 -5.90 8.37
CA LEU A 63 16.81 -6.87 8.80
C LEU A 63 16.49 -7.86 7.66
N PRO A 64 16.31 -9.17 7.96
CA PRO A 64 16.13 -10.19 6.92
C PRO A 64 14.77 -10.10 6.23
N ASP A 65 13.70 -9.80 6.97
CA ASP A 65 12.33 -9.77 6.45
C ASP A 65 11.95 -8.35 6.05
N LEU A 66 12.10 -8.02 4.78
CA LEU A 66 11.83 -6.67 4.28
C LEU A 66 10.33 -6.38 4.17
N LEU A 67 9.58 -7.32 3.60
CA LEU A 67 8.14 -7.21 3.39
C LEU A 67 7.37 -7.88 4.52
N ARG A 68 6.15 -7.43 4.78
CA ARG A 68 5.23 -8.19 5.61
C ARG A 68 4.81 -9.46 4.88
N PRO A 69 4.61 -10.58 5.59
CA PRO A 69 4.12 -11.80 4.95
C PRO A 69 2.69 -11.61 4.43
N GLU A 70 2.46 -12.11 3.23
CA GLU A 70 1.12 -12.24 2.69
C GLU A 70 0.53 -13.61 3.06
N ARG A 71 -0.78 -13.64 3.31
CA ARG A 71 -1.52 -14.88 3.52
C ARG A 71 -2.91 -14.82 2.89
N THR A 72 -3.46 -15.97 2.52
CA THR A 72 -4.79 -16.07 1.93
C THR A 72 -5.85 -16.22 3.02
N VAL A 73 -6.92 -15.44 2.91
CA VAL A 73 -8.11 -15.48 3.77
C VAL A 73 -9.36 -15.29 2.92
N VAL A 74 -10.55 -15.47 3.50
CA VAL A 74 -11.81 -15.20 2.82
C VAL A 74 -12.21 -13.73 3.00
N CYS A 75 -12.60 -13.07 1.91
CA CYS A 75 -13.22 -11.75 1.96
C CYS A 75 -14.75 -11.88 1.95
N THR A 76 -15.42 -11.43 3.00
CA THR A 76 -16.87 -11.64 3.15
C THR A 76 -17.73 -10.73 2.28
N ALA A 77 -17.17 -9.67 1.71
CA ALA A 77 -17.88 -8.76 0.82
C ALA A 77 -17.24 -8.73 -0.57
N ALA A 78 -18.05 -8.51 -1.60
CA ALA A 78 -17.56 -8.37 -2.95
C ALA A 78 -16.73 -7.08 -3.10
N LEU A 79 -15.65 -7.16 -3.89
CA LEU A 79 -14.79 -6.01 -4.22
C LEU A 79 -14.66 -5.87 -5.75
N THR A 80 -14.53 -4.63 -6.18
CA THR A 80 -14.15 -4.31 -7.56
C THR A 80 -12.79 -3.63 -7.57
N SER A 81 -11.98 -3.91 -8.57
CA SER A 81 -10.65 -3.34 -8.76
C SER A 81 -10.50 -2.82 -10.19
N PRO A 82 -9.84 -1.69 -10.40
CA PRO A 82 -9.57 -1.22 -11.75
C PRO A 82 -8.55 -2.12 -12.44
N ALA A 83 -8.83 -2.52 -13.67
CA ALA A 83 -7.91 -3.29 -14.48
C ALA A 83 -6.54 -2.59 -14.63
N GLY A 84 -5.47 -3.37 -14.68
CA GLY A 84 -4.10 -2.90 -14.86
C GLY A 84 -3.50 -2.17 -13.67
N LYS A 85 -4.08 -2.35 -12.46
CA LYS A 85 -3.53 -1.77 -11.22
C LYS A 85 -3.62 -2.77 -10.08
N ARG A 86 -2.53 -2.91 -9.36
CA ARG A 86 -2.56 -3.61 -8.07
C ARG A 86 -3.29 -2.73 -7.05
N GLN A 87 -4.38 -3.26 -6.48
CA GLN A 87 -5.16 -2.53 -5.49
C GLN A 87 -4.84 -3.01 -4.07
N PHE A 88 -4.74 -2.05 -3.16
CA PHE A 88 -4.63 -2.30 -1.72
C PHE A 88 -5.90 -1.77 -1.05
N ALA A 89 -6.83 -2.67 -0.72
CA ALA A 89 -8.06 -2.33 -0.04
C ALA A 89 -7.90 -2.55 1.47
N ARG A 90 -8.32 -1.58 2.26
CA ARG A 90 -8.27 -1.67 3.72
C ARG A 90 -9.31 -2.67 4.23
N ALA A 91 -8.95 -3.44 5.24
CA ALA A 91 -9.83 -4.42 5.84
C ALA A 91 -9.61 -4.55 7.34
N ARG A 92 -10.60 -5.08 8.05
CA ARG A 92 -10.47 -5.55 9.43
C ARG A 92 -10.77 -7.04 9.49
N PHE A 93 -10.24 -7.71 10.50
CA PHE A 93 -10.54 -9.11 10.73
C PHE A 93 -11.90 -9.32 11.40
N LEU A 94 -12.52 -10.43 11.06
CA LEU A 94 -13.65 -11.00 11.77
C LEU A 94 -13.15 -12.04 12.79
N PRO A 95 -13.99 -12.42 13.79
CA PRO A 95 -13.59 -13.38 14.82
C PRO A 95 -13.12 -14.74 14.29
N ASN A 96 -13.60 -15.16 13.12
CA ASN A 96 -13.21 -16.40 12.45
C ASN A 96 -11.92 -16.30 11.61
N GLY A 97 -11.31 -15.12 11.57
CA GLY A 97 -10.08 -14.86 10.79
C GLY A 97 -10.28 -14.42 9.35
N ASP A 98 -11.50 -14.40 8.86
CA ASP A 98 -11.87 -13.79 7.58
C ASP A 98 -11.75 -12.27 7.65
N VAL A 99 -11.85 -11.60 6.50
CA VAL A 99 -11.77 -10.15 6.45
C VAL A 99 -13.02 -9.53 5.83
N VAL A 100 -13.31 -8.31 6.29
CA VAL A 100 -14.31 -7.44 5.69
C VAL A 100 -13.64 -6.10 5.32
N PRO A 101 -13.86 -5.57 4.10
CA PRO A 101 -13.32 -4.27 3.72
C PRO A 101 -13.81 -3.16 4.64
N THR A 102 -12.92 -2.22 5.00
CA THR A 102 -13.28 -1.02 5.78
C THR A 102 -13.45 0.17 4.84
N GLY A 103 -14.56 0.90 5.01
CA GLY A 103 -14.93 2.06 4.20
C GLY A 103 -15.77 1.69 2.99
N THR A 104 -16.90 2.36 2.84
CA THR A 104 -17.81 2.27 1.70
C THR A 104 -17.33 3.20 0.59
N GLY A 105 -16.43 2.74 -0.21
CA GLY A 105 -15.94 3.52 -1.35
C GLY A 105 -14.42 3.56 -1.41
N GLN A 106 -13.93 3.49 -2.62
CA GLN A 106 -12.49 3.53 -2.94
C GLN A 106 -11.92 4.95 -2.84
N GLY A 107 -12.66 5.86 -2.24
CA GLY A 107 -12.22 7.23 -2.04
C GLY A 107 -11.07 7.29 -1.04
N SER A 108 -9.96 7.85 -1.48
CA SER A 108 -8.78 8.14 -0.69
C SER A 108 -9.02 9.09 0.49
N HIS A 109 -10.26 9.53 0.70
CA HIS A 109 -10.63 10.59 1.65
C HIS A 109 -11.18 10.08 2.98
N VAL A 110 -11.38 8.76 3.14
CA VAL A 110 -12.00 8.23 4.36
C VAL A 110 -10.93 7.87 5.37
N MET A 111 -10.49 8.85 6.16
CA MET A 111 -9.52 8.67 7.24
C MET A 111 -9.99 7.69 8.34
N GLY A 112 -11.30 7.65 8.63
CA GLY A 112 -11.86 6.73 9.63
C GLY A 112 -11.55 5.26 9.33
N GLY A 113 -11.68 4.85 8.08
CA GLY A 113 -11.34 3.47 7.69
C GLY A 113 -9.84 3.15 7.72
N LEU A 114 -8.95 4.14 7.86
CA LEU A 114 -7.52 3.90 8.05
C LEU A 114 -7.22 3.51 9.50
N ALA A 115 -7.87 4.15 10.46
CA ALA A 115 -7.70 3.85 11.88
C ALA A 115 -8.23 2.44 12.24
N GLU A 116 -9.21 1.94 11.50
CA GLU A 116 -9.81 0.62 11.69
C GLU A 116 -9.12 -0.48 10.85
N ALA A 117 -8.17 -0.12 9.99
CA ALA A 117 -7.52 -1.08 9.11
C ALA A 117 -6.53 -1.96 9.90
N GLU A 118 -6.80 -3.25 9.94
CA GLU A 118 -5.92 -4.28 10.52
C GLU A 118 -5.19 -5.09 9.44
N ALA A 119 -5.67 -5.00 8.18
CA ALA A 119 -5.09 -5.66 7.02
C ALA A 119 -5.25 -4.83 5.75
N LEU A 120 -4.39 -5.09 4.77
CA LEU A 120 -4.55 -4.64 3.40
C LEU A 120 -4.87 -5.87 2.52
N ILE A 121 -6.03 -5.88 1.89
CA ILE A 121 -6.35 -6.86 0.84
C ILE A 121 -5.56 -6.45 -0.40
N VAL A 122 -4.79 -7.38 -0.95
CA VAL A 122 -4.00 -7.19 -2.17
C VAL A 122 -4.75 -7.82 -3.34
N ILE A 123 -5.20 -6.98 -4.27
CA ILE A 123 -5.88 -7.45 -5.49
C ILE A 123 -4.90 -7.24 -6.65
N PRO A 124 -4.49 -8.32 -7.35
CA PRO A 124 -3.59 -8.24 -8.49
C PRO A 124 -4.17 -7.40 -9.63
N GLU A 125 -3.30 -6.94 -10.51
CA GLU A 125 -3.61 -6.04 -11.63
C GLU A 125 -4.52 -6.64 -12.71
N ASP A 126 -4.59 -7.96 -12.80
CA ASP A 126 -5.43 -8.73 -13.73
C ASP A 126 -6.79 -9.13 -13.13
N VAL A 127 -7.00 -8.90 -11.82
CA VAL A 127 -8.25 -9.21 -11.13
C VAL A 127 -9.10 -7.95 -11.01
N THR A 128 -10.27 -7.94 -11.62
CA THR A 128 -11.21 -6.81 -11.58
C THR A 128 -12.38 -7.00 -10.63
N VAL A 129 -12.66 -8.23 -10.24
CA VAL A 129 -13.74 -8.57 -9.32
C VAL A 129 -13.31 -9.67 -8.37
N VAL A 130 -13.56 -9.47 -7.10
CA VAL A 130 -13.49 -10.49 -6.05
C VAL A 130 -14.92 -10.74 -5.59
N PRO A 131 -15.46 -11.96 -5.72
CA PRO A 131 -16.80 -12.26 -5.24
C PRO A 131 -16.86 -12.27 -3.70
N ALA A 132 -18.03 -12.00 -3.13
CA ALA A 132 -18.24 -12.19 -1.70
C ALA A 132 -17.99 -13.67 -1.33
N GLY A 133 -17.28 -13.91 -0.25
CA GLY A 133 -16.84 -15.25 0.14
C GLY A 133 -15.64 -15.79 -0.67
N GLY A 134 -15.07 -14.98 -1.55
CA GLY A 134 -13.90 -15.37 -2.34
C GLY A 134 -12.59 -15.25 -1.58
N PRO A 135 -11.54 -16.02 -1.98
CA PRO A 135 -10.21 -15.92 -1.40
C PRO A 135 -9.50 -14.63 -1.85
N VAL A 136 -8.78 -14.03 -0.93
CA VAL A 136 -7.92 -12.85 -1.18
C VAL A 136 -6.58 -13.01 -0.48
N SER A 137 -5.52 -12.45 -1.09
CA SER A 137 -4.26 -12.25 -0.38
C SER A 137 -4.36 -11.02 0.51
N ILE A 138 -3.83 -11.08 1.71
CA ILE A 138 -3.76 -9.95 2.64
C ILE A 138 -2.36 -9.76 3.19
N ILE A 139 -2.04 -8.51 3.49
CA ILE A 139 -0.93 -8.09 4.35
C ILE A 139 -1.53 -7.81 5.74
N ASP A 140 -1.13 -8.57 6.76
CA ASP A 140 -1.57 -8.36 8.14
C ASP A 140 -0.76 -7.22 8.77
N LEU A 141 -1.42 -6.10 9.07
CA LEU A 141 -0.78 -4.90 9.61
C LEU A 141 -0.44 -5.00 11.10
N ARG A 142 -1.00 -5.99 11.80
CA ARG A 142 -0.76 -6.24 13.24
C ARG A 142 0.55 -6.97 13.47
N ILE A 143 1.09 -7.63 12.45
CA ILE A 143 2.39 -8.31 12.52
C ILE A 143 3.48 -7.26 12.27
N PRO A 144 4.49 -7.09 13.12
CA PRO A 144 5.54 -6.07 12.99
C PRO A 144 6.47 -6.26 11.77
#